data_a7cdc5a451fbead8ccb34e22e94439c8
#
_entry.id   a7cdc5a451fbead8ccb34e22e94439c8
#
_cell.length_a   1.000
_cell.length_b   1.000
_cell.length_c   1.000
_cell.angle_alpha   90.00
_cell.angle_beta   90.00
_cell.angle_gamma   90.00
#
_symmetry.space_group_name_H-M   'P 1'
#
loop_
_entity.id
_entity.type
_entity.pdbx_description
1 polymer ?
#
loop_
_entity_poly.entity_id
_entity_poly.type
_entity_poly.pdbx_seq_one_letter_code
_entity_poly.pdbx_strand_id
1 'polypeptide(L)'
;METKILLVGESWVSTSTHLKGFDFFSSTYYTTGGDFLIAALVSAGVQVTHLPSHEAAKSFPFELGKLQEYNAVILSDIGANTLLLPPEVFLEGKRVPNRLELIKEYVSQGGGLVMAGGYLSFQGIYGSARFHRTPIEEVLPVSILAIDDRIEKPEGINPTVAKKDHPITEGLDETWPYLLGFNEVQPKESSEILALVGEHPLLVTGSFGKGRAVAWTSDIGPHWCPKDFVDWPGYGQLWQRIIAWAASIVCPV
;
A
#
# COMPACT_ATOMS: atom_id res chain seq x y z
N MET A 1 21.51 -3.97 -11.30
CA MET A 1 21.19 -2.70 -10.59
C MET A 1 20.47 -3.06 -9.31
N GLU A 2 20.75 -2.38 -8.23
CA GLU A 2 20.08 -2.59 -6.94
C GLU A 2 18.66 -2.04 -7.01
N THR A 3 17.67 -2.82 -6.59
CA THR A 3 16.26 -2.41 -6.58
C THR A 3 16.02 -1.43 -5.44
N LYS A 4 15.51 -0.24 -5.76
CA LYS A 4 15.19 0.80 -4.78
C LYS A 4 13.68 1.04 -4.75
N ILE A 5 13.09 1.09 -3.57
CA ILE A 5 11.67 1.41 -3.40
C ILE A 5 11.47 2.54 -2.41
N LEU A 6 10.36 3.27 -2.58
CA LEU A 6 9.85 4.26 -1.64
C LEU A 6 8.57 3.70 -0.99
N LEU A 7 8.64 3.37 0.31
CA LEU A 7 7.46 3.03 1.12
C LEU A 7 6.93 4.30 1.76
N VAL A 8 5.68 4.66 1.47
CA VAL A 8 5.03 5.89 1.94
C VAL A 8 3.85 5.54 2.82
N GLY A 9 3.84 6.06 4.04
CA GLY A 9 2.79 5.80 5.01
C GLY A 9 3.27 4.98 6.21
N GLU A 10 2.45 4.04 6.66
CA GLU A 10 2.73 3.08 7.74
C GLU A 10 3.27 3.73 9.01
N SER A 11 2.66 4.83 9.40
CA SER A 11 2.95 5.48 10.66
C SER A 11 1.78 6.32 11.13
N TRP A 12 1.60 6.39 12.44
CA TRP A 12 0.52 7.15 13.05
C TRP A 12 0.89 7.72 14.40
N VAL A 13 0.15 8.74 14.79
CA VAL A 13 0.21 9.35 16.11
C VAL A 13 -1.04 8.95 16.88
N SER A 14 -0.87 8.30 18.03
CA SER A 14 -1.95 7.93 18.92
C SER A 14 -2.00 8.87 20.12
N THR A 15 -3.19 9.40 20.41
CA THR A 15 -3.43 10.21 21.62
C THR A 15 -4.46 9.49 22.49
N SER A 16 -4.09 9.23 23.73
CA SER A 16 -4.93 8.62 24.75
C SER A 16 -5.22 9.61 25.88
N THR A 17 -6.47 9.68 26.32
CA THR A 17 -6.87 10.47 27.49
C THR A 17 -7.20 9.52 28.64
N HIS A 18 -6.52 9.69 29.76
CA HIS A 18 -6.68 8.90 30.96
C HIS A 18 -7.49 9.70 31.97
N LEU A 19 -8.69 9.23 32.30
CA LEU A 19 -9.58 9.82 33.29
C LEU A 19 -9.43 9.09 34.64
N LYS A 20 -9.20 9.82 35.74
CA LYS A 20 -9.04 9.30 37.10
C LYS A 20 -9.90 10.12 38.06
N GLY A 21 -11.20 9.86 38.06
CA GLY A 21 -12.15 10.68 38.81
C GLY A 21 -12.28 12.07 38.17
N PHE A 22 -11.97 13.12 38.92
CA PHE A 22 -11.96 14.49 38.40
C PHE A 22 -10.66 14.87 37.69
N ASP A 23 -9.58 14.08 37.87
CA ASP A 23 -8.28 14.34 37.28
C ASP A 23 -8.18 13.61 35.91
N PHE A 24 -7.45 14.21 34.99
CA PHE A 24 -7.13 13.58 33.72
C PHE A 24 -5.76 14.03 33.22
N PHE A 25 -5.17 13.21 32.37
CA PHE A 25 -4.01 13.57 31.56
C PHE A 25 -4.09 12.90 30.19
N SER A 26 -3.43 13.49 29.20
CA SER A 26 -3.30 12.91 27.87
C SER A 26 -1.86 12.51 27.60
N SER A 27 -1.68 11.39 26.90
CA SER A 27 -0.39 10.95 26.38
C SER A 27 -0.48 10.77 24.87
N THR A 28 0.61 11.10 24.19
CA THR A 28 0.70 10.98 22.73
C THR A 28 1.97 10.21 22.40
N TYR A 29 1.86 9.21 21.51
CA TYR A 29 3.00 8.44 21.02
C TYR A 29 2.90 8.24 19.50
N TYR A 30 4.07 8.08 18.93
CA TYR A 30 4.30 7.80 17.53
C TYR A 30 4.60 6.31 17.33
N THR A 31 4.01 5.70 16.30
CA THR A 31 4.18 4.29 15.96
C THR A 31 4.40 4.13 14.46
N THR A 32 5.17 3.12 14.08
CA THR A 32 5.35 2.66 12.70
C THR A 32 4.86 1.23 12.55
N GLY A 33 4.28 0.90 11.38
CA GLY A 33 3.75 -0.43 11.06
C GLY A 33 4.54 -1.20 9.99
N GLY A 34 5.47 -0.54 9.29
CA GLY A 34 6.17 -1.08 8.12
C GLY A 34 7.32 -2.06 8.38
N ASP A 35 7.70 -2.30 9.64
CA ASP A 35 8.95 -3.00 10.00
C ASP A 35 9.05 -4.42 9.42
N PHE A 36 7.95 -5.20 9.40
CA PHE A 36 7.94 -6.55 8.85
C PHE A 36 8.23 -6.55 7.35
N LEU A 37 7.55 -5.67 6.59
CA LEU A 37 7.76 -5.55 5.16
C LEU A 37 9.18 -5.05 4.85
N ILE A 38 9.65 -4.03 5.56
CA ILE A 38 11.00 -3.48 5.39
C ILE A 38 12.04 -4.56 5.63
N ALA A 39 11.93 -5.32 6.73
CA ALA A 39 12.86 -6.40 7.05
C ALA A 39 12.86 -7.50 5.96
N ALA A 40 11.69 -7.90 5.48
CA ALA A 40 11.56 -8.90 4.42
C ALA A 40 12.21 -8.45 3.11
N LEU A 41 11.96 -7.19 2.69
CA LEU A 41 12.51 -6.64 1.45
C LEU A 41 14.02 -6.39 1.55
N VAL A 42 14.52 -5.87 2.67
CA VAL A 42 15.95 -5.68 2.91
C VAL A 42 16.70 -7.02 2.90
N SER A 43 16.10 -8.07 3.51
CA SER A 43 16.66 -9.41 3.48
C SER A 43 16.73 -10.00 2.06
N ALA A 44 15.84 -9.54 1.17
CA ALA A 44 15.84 -9.90 -0.26
C ALA A 44 16.75 -9.00 -1.13
N GLY A 45 17.54 -8.10 -0.53
CA GLY A 45 18.47 -7.21 -1.24
C GLY A 45 17.81 -5.99 -1.87
N VAL A 46 16.60 -5.61 -1.45
CA VAL A 46 15.91 -4.40 -1.89
C VAL A 46 16.29 -3.24 -0.98
N GLN A 47 16.67 -2.11 -1.55
CA GLN A 47 16.87 -0.87 -0.80
C GLN A 47 15.53 -0.20 -0.55
N VAL A 48 15.14 -0.05 0.72
CA VAL A 48 13.87 0.56 1.12
C VAL A 48 14.13 1.94 1.72
N THR A 49 13.49 2.97 1.15
CA THR A 49 13.36 4.29 1.78
C THR A 49 11.95 4.36 2.37
N HIS A 50 11.84 4.45 3.71
CA HIS A 50 10.56 4.65 4.37
C HIS A 50 10.30 6.14 4.57
N LEU A 51 9.17 6.63 4.07
CA LEU A 51 8.66 7.99 4.24
C LEU A 51 7.39 7.93 5.09
N PRO A 52 7.49 8.10 6.41
CA PRO A 52 6.37 8.02 7.34
C PRO A 52 5.26 9.03 7.03
N SER A 53 4.00 8.74 7.40
CA SER A 53 2.83 9.56 7.07
C SER A 53 2.97 11.03 7.48
N HIS A 54 3.53 11.31 8.66
CA HIS A 54 3.70 12.68 9.17
C HIS A 54 4.78 13.47 8.42
N GLU A 55 5.74 12.79 7.80
CA GLU A 55 6.77 13.41 6.97
C GLU A 55 6.34 13.51 5.51
N ALA A 56 5.50 12.58 5.05
CA ALA A 56 5.07 12.50 3.66
C ALA A 56 4.37 13.78 3.18
N ALA A 57 3.55 14.40 4.02
CA ALA A 57 2.90 15.67 3.70
C ALA A 57 3.91 16.75 3.27
N LYS A 58 5.09 16.79 3.93
CA LYS A 58 6.14 17.77 3.67
C LYS A 58 7.16 17.28 2.64
N SER A 59 7.61 16.04 2.77
CA SER A 59 8.84 15.55 2.13
C SER A 59 8.59 14.67 0.90
N PHE A 60 7.34 14.29 0.58
CA PHE A 60 7.06 13.57 -0.65
C PHE A 60 7.45 14.43 -1.87
N PRO A 61 8.13 13.86 -2.88
CA PRO A 61 8.65 14.62 -4.02
C PRO A 61 7.60 15.45 -4.77
N PHE A 62 8.01 16.61 -5.27
CA PHE A 62 7.25 17.43 -6.22
C PHE A 62 7.78 17.33 -7.66
N GLU A 63 8.85 16.57 -7.86
CA GLU A 63 9.53 16.44 -9.15
C GLU A 63 9.55 14.99 -9.59
N LEU A 64 9.23 14.75 -10.87
CA LEU A 64 9.21 13.41 -11.46
C LEU A 64 10.58 12.73 -11.36
N GLY A 65 11.67 13.46 -11.61
CA GLY A 65 13.03 12.92 -11.53
C GLY A 65 13.37 12.34 -10.16
N LYS A 66 12.78 12.87 -9.09
CA LYS A 66 12.97 12.34 -7.74
C LYS A 66 12.22 11.03 -7.50
N LEU A 67 11.03 10.87 -8.09
CA LEU A 67 10.33 9.59 -8.06
C LEU A 67 11.03 8.54 -8.92
N GLN A 68 11.63 8.95 -10.04
CA GLN A 68 12.37 8.06 -10.95
C GLN A 68 13.69 7.53 -10.36
N GLU A 69 14.14 8.03 -9.20
CA GLU A 69 15.23 7.43 -8.43
C GLU A 69 14.83 6.08 -7.80
N TYR A 70 13.52 5.78 -7.75
CA TYR A 70 12.95 4.53 -7.24
C TYR A 70 12.38 3.68 -8.38
N ASN A 71 12.49 2.36 -8.25
CA ASN A 71 11.90 1.40 -9.19
C ASN A 71 10.40 1.20 -8.94
N ALA A 72 9.97 1.30 -7.67
CA ALA A 72 8.57 1.26 -7.30
C ALA A 72 8.27 2.16 -6.08
N VAL A 73 7.02 2.63 -6.02
CA VAL A 73 6.44 3.35 -4.88
C VAL A 73 5.36 2.47 -4.27
N ILE A 74 5.39 2.31 -2.95
CA ILE A 74 4.35 1.65 -2.17
C ILE A 74 3.59 2.72 -1.40
N LEU A 75 2.27 2.78 -1.55
CA LEU A 75 1.37 3.57 -0.71
C LEU A 75 0.68 2.59 0.25
N SER A 76 0.86 2.77 1.55
CA SER A 76 0.31 1.90 2.59
C SER A 76 -0.15 2.71 3.78
N ASP A 77 -1.40 2.52 4.17
CA ASP A 77 -2.07 3.22 5.28
C ASP A 77 -1.81 4.74 5.33
N ILE A 78 -1.96 5.40 4.17
CA ILE A 78 -1.82 6.85 3.97
C ILE A 78 -2.90 7.38 3.05
N GLY A 79 -3.70 8.34 3.52
CA GLY A 79 -4.78 8.93 2.73
C GLY A 79 -4.30 9.95 1.69
N ALA A 80 -5.09 10.11 0.63
CA ALA A 80 -4.81 11.03 -0.49
C ALA A 80 -4.56 12.48 -0.03
N ASN A 81 -5.27 12.94 1.00
CA ASN A 81 -5.11 14.29 1.53
C ASN A 81 -3.70 14.57 2.06
N THR A 82 -3.00 13.58 2.60
CA THR A 82 -1.61 13.74 3.06
C THR A 82 -0.68 14.14 1.91
N LEU A 83 -0.95 13.63 0.71
CA LEU A 83 -0.17 13.96 -0.50
C LEU A 83 -0.69 15.24 -1.19
N LEU A 84 -2.00 15.52 -1.10
CA LEU A 84 -2.64 16.66 -1.75
C LEU A 84 -2.53 17.97 -0.98
N LEU A 85 -2.35 17.91 0.35
CA LEU A 85 -2.39 19.06 1.25
C LEU A 85 -1.06 19.26 1.99
N PRO A 86 0.07 19.44 1.28
CA PRO A 86 1.33 19.79 1.93
C PRO A 86 1.18 21.14 2.66
N PRO A 87 2.11 21.48 3.59
CA PRO A 87 2.05 22.74 4.34
C PRO A 87 1.88 23.98 3.47
N GLU A 88 2.51 24.03 2.31
CA GLU A 88 2.40 25.13 1.34
C GLU A 88 0.95 25.33 0.87
N VAL A 89 0.19 24.25 0.67
CA VAL A 89 -1.21 24.32 0.28
C VAL A 89 -2.09 24.62 1.50
N PHE A 90 -1.97 23.79 2.55
CA PHE A 90 -2.91 23.78 3.67
C PHE A 90 -2.75 25.01 4.59
N LEU A 91 -1.51 25.44 4.86
CA LEU A 91 -1.22 26.56 5.76
C LEU A 91 -1.02 27.88 5.01
N GLU A 92 -0.45 27.84 3.81
CA GLU A 92 -0.01 29.05 3.11
C GLU A 92 -0.87 29.40 1.89
N GLY A 93 -1.79 28.52 1.47
CA GLY A 93 -2.67 28.73 0.30
C GLY A 93 -1.92 28.82 -1.03
N LYS A 94 -0.71 28.30 -1.11
CA LYS A 94 0.13 28.31 -2.31
C LYS A 94 -0.22 27.20 -3.27
N ARG A 95 0.04 27.42 -4.56
CA ARG A 95 -0.05 26.38 -5.59
C ARG A 95 1.22 25.55 -5.60
N VAL A 96 1.04 24.23 -5.69
CA VAL A 96 2.12 23.24 -5.88
C VAL A 96 1.69 22.21 -6.91
N PRO A 97 2.59 21.42 -7.50
CA PRO A 97 2.24 20.29 -8.34
C PRO A 97 1.35 19.27 -7.61
N ASN A 98 0.38 18.70 -8.31
CA ASN A 98 -0.43 17.61 -7.76
C ASN A 98 0.40 16.33 -7.69
N ARG A 99 0.71 15.87 -6.49
CA ARG A 99 1.55 14.68 -6.26
C ARG A 99 0.90 13.38 -6.74
N LEU A 100 -0.43 13.30 -6.78
CA LEU A 100 -1.12 12.12 -7.33
C LEU A 100 -0.99 12.07 -8.86
N GLU A 101 -1.07 13.21 -9.55
CA GLU A 101 -0.76 13.28 -10.98
C GLU A 101 0.71 12.95 -11.25
N LEU A 102 1.62 13.37 -10.38
CA LEU A 102 3.04 13.06 -10.50
C LEU A 102 3.31 11.54 -10.38
N ILE A 103 2.62 10.85 -9.46
CA ILE A 103 2.68 9.38 -9.34
C ILE A 103 2.12 8.73 -10.61
N LYS A 104 0.99 9.21 -11.13
CA LYS A 104 0.39 8.71 -12.38
C LYS A 104 1.37 8.87 -13.56
N GLU A 105 2.01 10.03 -13.70
CA GLU A 105 3.02 10.28 -14.71
C GLU A 105 4.23 9.33 -14.53
N TYR A 106 4.73 9.18 -13.31
CA TYR A 106 5.80 8.26 -12.98
C TYR A 106 5.50 6.82 -13.44
N VAL A 107 4.31 6.31 -13.14
CA VAL A 107 3.92 4.96 -13.57
C VAL A 107 3.77 4.91 -15.09
N SER A 108 3.15 5.92 -15.72
CA SER A 108 2.97 5.95 -17.17
C SER A 108 4.29 5.88 -17.93
N GLN A 109 5.40 6.35 -17.33
CA GLN A 109 6.74 6.33 -17.90
C GLN A 109 7.54 5.06 -17.57
N GLY A 110 7.01 4.13 -16.77
CA GLY A 110 7.65 2.83 -16.50
C GLY A 110 7.92 2.53 -15.03
N GLY A 111 7.56 3.44 -14.12
CA GLY A 111 7.65 3.19 -12.68
C GLY A 111 6.62 2.16 -12.18
N GLY A 112 6.88 1.56 -11.03
CA GLY A 112 5.97 0.64 -10.35
C GLY A 112 5.14 1.34 -9.27
N LEU A 113 3.84 0.99 -9.16
CA LEU A 113 3.00 1.41 -8.04
C LEU A 113 2.42 0.18 -7.34
N VAL A 114 2.51 0.16 -6.02
CA VAL A 114 1.80 -0.79 -5.17
C VAL A 114 0.93 -0.01 -4.20
N MET A 115 -0.36 -0.29 -4.14
CA MET A 115 -1.21 0.16 -3.05
C MET A 115 -1.52 -1.03 -2.16
N ALA A 116 -1.12 -0.94 -0.91
CA ALA A 116 -1.48 -1.89 0.13
C ALA A 116 -2.69 -1.36 0.93
N GLY A 117 -3.54 -2.26 1.37
CA GLY A 117 -4.74 -1.99 2.15
C GLY A 117 -4.43 -1.41 3.52
N GLY A 118 -5.49 -1.17 4.27
CA GLY A 118 -5.44 -0.56 5.59
C GLY A 118 -6.56 0.45 5.78
N TYR A 119 -6.65 1.01 6.96
CA TYR A 119 -7.71 1.98 7.31
C TYR A 119 -7.64 3.28 6.50
N LEU A 120 -6.47 3.68 6.04
CA LEU A 120 -6.27 4.88 5.21
C LEU A 120 -5.71 4.54 3.83
N SER A 121 -6.13 3.40 3.24
CA SER A 121 -5.86 3.02 1.86
C SER A 121 -7.17 2.94 1.08
N PHE A 122 -7.10 2.93 -0.25
CA PHE A 122 -8.28 2.90 -1.14
C PHE A 122 -9.30 3.99 -0.77
N GLN A 123 -10.51 3.65 -0.32
CA GLN A 123 -11.44 4.64 0.24
C GLN A 123 -11.36 4.69 1.77
N GLY A 124 -11.12 3.55 2.42
CA GLY A 124 -10.77 3.40 3.81
C GLY A 124 -11.88 3.70 4.81
N ILE A 125 -11.47 3.78 6.08
CA ILE A 125 -12.38 4.02 7.21
C ILE A 125 -13.18 5.31 7.01
N TYR A 126 -14.52 5.21 7.09
CA TYR A 126 -15.46 6.31 6.86
C TYR A 126 -15.28 7.00 5.50
N GLY A 127 -14.65 6.35 4.52
CA GLY A 127 -14.29 6.95 3.25
C GLY A 127 -13.20 8.03 3.36
N SER A 128 -12.36 7.98 4.39
CA SER A 128 -11.41 9.05 4.72
C SER A 128 -10.12 9.02 3.93
N ALA A 129 -9.71 7.88 3.37
CA ALA A 129 -8.50 7.77 2.54
C ALA A 129 -8.63 8.50 1.20
N ARG A 130 -9.83 8.51 0.62
CA ARG A 130 -10.24 9.39 -0.49
C ARG A 130 -9.47 9.21 -1.80
N PHE A 131 -9.10 8.00 -2.16
CA PHE A 131 -8.47 7.74 -3.46
C PHE A 131 -9.49 7.52 -4.60
N HIS A 132 -10.79 7.34 -4.29
CA HIS A 132 -11.85 7.26 -5.31
C HIS A 132 -11.85 8.51 -6.20
N ARG A 133 -11.90 8.32 -7.54
CA ARG A 133 -11.86 9.38 -8.57
C ARG A 133 -10.60 10.26 -8.53
N THR A 134 -9.47 9.69 -8.10
CA THR A 134 -8.17 10.37 -8.16
C THR A 134 -7.28 9.78 -9.26
N PRO A 135 -6.18 10.46 -9.63
CA PRO A 135 -5.18 9.91 -10.55
C PRO A 135 -4.62 8.55 -10.13
N ILE A 136 -4.62 8.24 -8.82
CA ILE A 136 -4.16 6.94 -8.32
C ILE A 136 -5.14 5.83 -8.72
N GLU A 137 -6.45 6.05 -8.58
CA GLU A 137 -7.43 5.05 -9.04
C GLU A 137 -7.32 4.78 -10.55
N GLU A 138 -7.00 5.79 -11.36
CA GLU A 138 -6.79 5.59 -12.78
C GLU A 138 -5.65 4.60 -13.06
N VAL A 139 -4.58 4.67 -12.27
CA VAL A 139 -3.38 3.82 -12.37
C VAL A 139 -3.62 2.42 -11.82
N LEU A 140 -4.35 2.29 -10.71
CA LEU A 140 -4.57 1.00 -10.05
C LEU A 140 -5.32 0.01 -10.95
N PRO A 141 -5.07 -1.30 -10.80
CA PRO A 141 -5.78 -2.35 -11.54
C PRO A 141 -7.20 -2.59 -11.02
N VAL A 142 -7.67 -1.76 -10.10
CA VAL A 142 -8.99 -1.84 -9.46
C VAL A 142 -9.69 -0.49 -9.46
N SER A 143 -11.02 -0.52 -9.43
CA SER A 143 -11.87 0.62 -9.12
C SER A 143 -12.15 0.64 -7.63
N ILE A 144 -12.10 1.83 -7.03
CA ILE A 144 -12.27 2.06 -5.60
C ILE A 144 -13.74 2.40 -5.33
N LEU A 145 -14.32 1.86 -4.26
CA LEU A 145 -15.68 2.19 -3.86
C LEU A 145 -15.78 3.64 -3.38
N ALA A 146 -16.99 4.24 -3.50
CA ALA A 146 -17.22 5.62 -3.04
C ALA A 146 -17.60 5.74 -1.55
N ILE A 147 -17.59 4.60 -0.83
CA ILE A 147 -18.02 4.47 0.57
C ILE A 147 -16.91 3.82 1.40
N ASP A 148 -17.08 3.72 2.71
CA ASP A 148 -16.23 2.90 3.57
C ASP A 148 -16.13 1.48 2.99
N ASP A 149 -14.93 1.09 2.60
CA ASP A 149 -14.69 -0.14 1.84
C ASP A 149 -14.04 -1.26 2.69
N ARG A 150 -13.97 -1.07 4.02
CA ARG A 150 -13.39 -2.06 4.92
C ARG A 150 -14.31 -3.26 5.09
N ILE A 151 -13.72 -4.44 5.07
CA ILE A 151 -14.36 -5.69 5.48
C ILE A 151 -13.55 -6.29 6.62
N GLU A 152 -14.14 -6.30 7.82
CA GLU A 152 -13.55 -6.88 9.02
C GLU A 152 -13.90 -8.38 9.09
N LYS A 153 -12.89 -9.21 9.38
CA LYS A 153 -13.00 -10.67 9.50
C LYS A 153 -12.36 -11.15 10.80
N PRO A 154 -12.96 -10.84 11.98
CA PRO A 154 -12.38 -11.21 13.26
C PRO A 154 -12.23 -12.74 13.44
N GLU A 155 -13.01 -13.54 12.72
CA GLU A 155 -12.88 -15.00 12.67
C GLU A 155 -11.69 -15.49 11.82
N GLY A 156 -11.04 -14.59 11.09
CA GLY A 156 -9.99 -14.92 10.13
C GLY A 156 -10.54 -15.48 8.82
N ILE A 157 -9.88 -15.15 7.72
CA ILE A 157 -10.18 -15.68 6.40
C ILE A 157 -8.88 -16.00 5.66
N ASN A 158 -8.76 -17.23 5.14
CA ASN A 158 -7.56 -17.66 4.44
C ASN A 158 -7.59 -17.25 2.97
N PRO A 159 -6.59 -16.52 2.47
CA PRO A 159 -6.45 -16.26 1.05
C PRO A 159 -6.18 -17.53 0.25
N THR A 160 -6.63 -17.52 -1.00
CA THR A 160 -6.38 -18.60 -1.97
C THR A 160 -5.80 -18.03 -3.27
N VAL A 161 -4.86 -18.75 -3.86
CA VAL A 161 -4.26 -18.41 -5.15
C VAL A 161 -5.26 -18.67 -6.27
N ALA A 162 -5.65 -17.62 -7.01
CA ALA A 162 -6.55 -17.72 -8.16
C ALA A 162 -5.78 -18.01 -9.47
N LYS A 163 -4.56 -17.50 -9.60
CA LYS A 163 -3.71 -17.70 -10.79
C LYS A 163 -2.33 -18.18 -10.35
N LYS A 164 -2.00 -19.45 -10.67
CA LYS A 164 -0.77 -20.13 -10.22
C LYS A 164 0.43 -19.89 -11.14
N ASP A 165 0.19 -19.61 -12.41
CA ASP A 165 1.17 -19.44 -13.48
C ASP A 165 1.63 -17.98 -13.67
N HIS A 166 1.59 -17.18 -12.62
CA HIS A 166 2.05 -15.80 -12.64
C HIS A 166 3.36 -15.64 -11.84
N PRO A 167 4.32 -14.80 -12.28
CA PRO A 167 5.62 -14.64 -11.61
C PRO A 167 5.55 -14.31 -10.11
N ILE A 168 4.45 -13.71 -9.65
CA ILE A 168 4.25 -13.41 -8.22
C ILE A 168 3.85 -14.67 -7.44
N THR A 169 2.97 -15.49 -7.98
CA THR A 169 2.32 -16.61 -7.27
C THR A 169 2.92 -17.98 -7.56
N GLU A 170 3.73 -18.11 -8.60
CA GLU A 170 4.34 -19.38 -9.01
C GLU A 170 5.13 -20.01 -7.87
N GLY A 171 4.78 -21.26 -7.52
CA GLY A 171 5.45 -22.03 -6.46
C GLY A 171 5.18 -21.55 -5.03
N LEU A 172 4.26 -20.60 -4.81
CA LEU A 172 3.71 -20.33 -3.48
C LEU A 172 2.63 -21.36 -3.14
N ASP A 173 2.38 -21.54 -1.83
CA ASP A 173 1.28 -22.35 -1.34
C ASP A 173 -0.06 -21.88 -1.93
N GLU A 174 -0.98 -22.83 -2.17
CA GLU A 174 -2.31 -22.50 -2.73
C GLU A 174 -3.20 -21.75 -1.76
N THR A 175 -2.98 -21.93 -0.46
CA THR A 175 -3.72 -21.25 0.62
C THR A 175 -2.71 -20.62 1.56
N TRP A 176 -2.91 -19.35 1.89
CA TRP A 176 -2.03 -18.61 2.77
C TRP A 176 -2.61 -18.53 4.19
N PRO A 177 -1.81 -18.14 5.20
CA PRO A 177 -2.32 -17.86 6.54
C PRO A 177 -3.47 -16.84 6.51
N TYR A 178 -4.30 -16.86 7.54
CA TYR A 178 -5.49 -16.01 7.59
C TYR A 178 -5.16 -14.52 7.67
N LEU A 179 -6.09 -13.70 7.16
CA LEU A 179 -6.15 -12.26 7.33
C LEU A 179 -7.37 -11.91 8.17
N LEU A 180 -7.35 -10.75 8.84
CA LEU A 180 -8.42 -10.27 9.72
C LEU A 180 -9.28 -9.17 9.08
N GLY A 181 -8.92 -8.72 7.90
CA GLY A 181 -9.67 -7.72 7.14
C GLY A 181 -9.00 -7.34 5.84
N PHE A 182 -9.74 -6.59 5.04
CA PHE A 182 -9.29 -6.08 3.74
C PHE A 182 -10.19 -4.94 3.25
N ASN A 183 -9.73 -4.20 2.24
CA ASN A 183 -10.55 -3.22 1.53
C ASN A 183 -11.27 -3.89 0.35
N GLU A 184 -12.56 -3.66 0.20
CA GLU A 184 -13.35 -4.13 -0.93
C GLU A 184 -13.08 -3.25 -2.15
N VAL A 185 -12.74 -3.87 -3.26
CA VAL A 185 -12.46 -3.20 -4.53
C VAL A 185 -13.07 -3.97 -5.70
N GLN A 186 -13.20 -3.32 -6.85
CA GLN A 186 -13.68 -3.95 -8.07
C GLN A 186 -12.53 -4.06 -9.09
N PRO A 187 -12.15 -5.27 -9.55
CA PRO A 187 -11.12 -5.43 -10.57
C PRO A 187 -11.54 -4.75 -11.88
N LYS A 188 -10.60 -4.09 -12.53
CA LYS A 188 -10.82 -3.56 -13.90
C LYS A 188 -10.73 -4.68 -14.93
N GLU A 189 -11.41 -4.54 -16.08
CA GLU A 189 -11.44 -5.55 -17.13
C GLU A 189 -10.05 -5.97 -17.65
N SER A 190 -9.09 -5.03 -17.66
CA SER A 190 -7.71 -5.26 -18.10
C SER A 190 -6.78 -5.78 -17.01
N SER A 191 -7.30 -6.08 -15.82
CA SER A 191 -6.51 -6.53 -14.67
C SER A 191 -6.48 -8.05 -14.54
N GLU A 192 -5.49 -8.56 -13.79
CA GLU A 192 -5.38 -9.97 -13.44
C GLU A 192 -5.53 -10.14 -11.92
N ILE A 193 -6.48 -10.99 -11.51
CA ILE A 193 -6.64 -11.39 -10.11
C ILE A 193 -5.71 -12.57 -9.86
N LEU A 194 -4.76 -12.41 -8.94
CA LEU A 194 -3.78 -13.44 -8.60
C LEU A 194 -4.14 -14.21 -7.32
N ALA A 195 -4.80 -13.56 -6.37
CA ALA A 195 -5.29 -14.17 -5.15
C ALA A 195 -6.62 -13.56 -4.72
N LEU A 196 -7.42 -14.38 -4.05
CA LEU A 196 -8.72 -14.03 -3.50
C LEU A 196 -8.73 -14.21 -1.99
N VAL A 197 -9.61 -13.46 -1.33
CA VAL A 197 -10.01 -13.63 0.06
C VAL A 197 -11.53 -13.83 0.09
N GLY A 198 -11.97 -15.10 0.21
CA GLY A 198 -13.34 -15.49 -0.13
C GLY A 198 -13.63 -15.24 -1.61
N GLU A 199 -14.65 -14.41 -1.90
CA GLU A 199 -15.02 -14.00 -3.26
C GLU A 199 -14.38 -12.65 -3.67
N HIS A 200 -13.67 -11.99 -2.75
CA HIS A 200 -13.12 -10.66 -2.97
C HIS A 200 -11.67 -10.73 -3.49
N PRO A 201 -11.27 -9.80 -4.38
CA PRO A 201 -9.89 -9.72 -4.85
C PRO A 201 -8.95 -9.29 -3.71
N LEU A 202 -7.88 -10.05 -3.49
CA LEU A 202 -6.82 -9.70 -2.54
C LEU A 202 -5.59 -9.12 -3.24
N LEU A 203 -5.12 -9.81 -4.27
CA LEU A 203 -3.95 -9.41 -5.04
C LEU A 203 -4.33 -9.28 -6.50
N VAL A 204 -4.26 -8.05 -7.01
CA VAL A 204 -4.62 -7.72 -8.39
C VAL A 204 -3.49 -6.97 -9.06
N THR A 205 -3.18 -7.33 -10.29
CA THR A 205 -2.11 -6.72 -11.09
C THR A 205 -2.64 -6.12 -12.38
N GLY A 206 -1.97 -5.09 -12.88
CA GLY A 206 -2.30 -4.47 -14.17
C GLY A 206 -1.19 -3.56 -14.67
N SER A 207 -1.29 -3.17 -15.94
CA SER A 207 -0.36 -2.23 -16.57
C SER A 207 -0.99 -0.86 -16.74
N PHE A 208 -0.18 0.19 -16.63
CA PHE A 208 -0.59 1.57 -16.92
C PHE A 208 0.53 2.30 -17.69
N GLY A 209 0.27 2.68 -18.92
CA GLY A 209 1.31 3.22 -19.81
C GLY A 209 2.45 2.20 -20.01
N LYS A 210 3.66 2.56 -19.61
CA LYS A 210 4.84 1.68 -19.66
C LYS A 210 5.11 0.98 -18.32
N GLY A 211 4.43 1.38 -17.24
CA GLY A 211 4.62 0.85 -15.90
C GLY A 211 3.56 -0.17 -15.50
N ARG A 212 3.64 -0.58 -14.25
CA ARG A 212 2.79 -1.62 -13.66
C ARG A 212 2.24 -1.17 -12.32
N ALA A 213 1.02 -1.61 -12.02
CA ALA A 213 0.38 -1.33 -10.74
C ALA A 213 -0.13 -2.61 -10.09
N VAL A 214 -0.04 -2.64 -8.77
CA VAL A 214 -0.52 -3.75 -7.93
C VAL A 214 -1.44 -3.19 -6.86
N ALA A 215 -2.57 -3.86 -6.66
CA ALA A 215 -3.42 -3.67 -5.49
C ALA A 215 -3.29 -4.92 -4.60
N TRP A 216 -2.83 -4.73 -3.39
CA TRP A 216 -2.88 -5.66 -2.27
C TRP A 216 -3.90 -5.12 -1.28
N THR A 217 -5.05 -5.78 -1.12
CA THR A 217 -6.20 -5.16 -0.44
C THR A 217 -6.20 -5.31 1.08
N SER A 218 -5.21 -5.99 1.67
CA SER A 218 -5.04 -6.10 3.13
C SER A 218 -3.83 -5.29 3.62
N ASP A 219 -3.60 -5.26 4.94
CA ASP A 219 -2.42 -4.64 5.53
C ASP A 219 -1.12 -5.37 5.15
N ILE A 220 0.00 -4.69 5.37
CA ILE A 220 1.36 -5.27 5.22
C ILE A 220 1.91 -5.86 6.52
N GLY A 221 1.23 -5.66 7.61
CA GLY A 221 1.59 -6.12 8.94
C GLY A 221 0.38 -6.16 9.88
N PRO A 222 0.54 -6.46 11.17
CA PRO A 222 -0.55 -6.38 12.13
C PRO A 222 -1.14 -4.96 12.18
N HIS A 223 -2.34 -4.87 11.96
CA HIS A 223 -3.61 -5.42 12.45
C HIS A 223 -4.31 -6.44 11.51
N TRP A 224 -4.67 -6.13 10.22
CA TRP A 224 -5.36 -7.10 9.35
C TRP A 224 -4.46 -8.25 8.87
N CYS A 225 -3.16 -8.01 8.79
CA CYS A 225 -2.15 -9.02 8.43
C CYS A 225 -1.46 -9.51 9.72
N PRO A 226 -2.01 -10.54 10.41
CA PRO A 226 -1.56 -10.94 11.73
C PRO A 226 -0.15 -11.55 11.72
N LYS A 227 0.36 -11.76 12.94
CA LYS A 227 1.70 -12.33 13.12
C LYS A 227 1.89 -13.67 12.40
N ASP A 228 0.86 -14.51 12.37
CA ASP A 228 0.87 -15.78 11.65
C ASP A 228 1.12 -15.61 10.15
N PHE A 229 0.64 -14.52 9.55
CA PHE A 229 0.85 -14.19 8.15
C PHE A 229 2.27 -13.63 7.90
N VAL A 230 2.73 -12.70 8.73
CA VAL A 230 4.08 -12.10 8.54
C VAL A 230 5.21 -13.06 8.89
N ASP A 231 4.97 -14.05 9.76
CA ASP A 231 5.92 -15.10 10.10
C ASP A 231 5.89 -16.29 9.10
N TRP A 232 4.93 -16.31 8.18
CA TRP A 232 4.86 -17.35 7.15
C TRP A 232 6.06 -17.25 6.21
N PRO A 233 6.77 -18.37 5.92
CA PRO A 233 7.96 -18.35 5.06
C PRO A 233 7.71 -17.76 3.66
N GLY A 234 6.46 -17.84 3.16
CA GLY A 234 6.06 -17.27 1.88
C GLY A 234 5.90 -15.75 1.89
N TYR A 235 5.79 -15.10 3.06
CA TYR A 235 5.57 -13.65 3.15
C TYR A 235 6.68 -12.84 2.46
N GLY A 236 7.93 -13.11 2.80
CA GLY A 236 9.06 -12.41 2.19
C GLY A 236 9.18 -12.68 0.68
N GLN A 237 8.93 -13.91 0.25
CA GLN A 237 8.94 -14.28 -1.16
C GLN A 237 7.81 -13.60 -1.94
N LEU A 238 6.60 -13.56 -1.38
CA LEU A 238 5.44 -12.86 -1.96
C LEU A 238 5.76 -11.39 -2.21
N TRP A 239 6.21 -10.67 -1.19
CA TRP A 239 6.49 -9.24 -1.29
C TRP A 239 7.67 -8.93 -2.19
N GLN A 240 8.75 -9.71 -2.15
CA GLN A 240 9.86 -9.59 -3.10
C GLN A 240 9.39 -9.70 -4.54
N ARG A 241 8.50 -10.67 -4.84
CA ARG A 241 7.96 -10.87 -6.19
C ARG A 241 6.98 -9.79 -6.61
N ILE A 242 6.13 -9.29 -5.69
CA ILE A 242 5.26 -8.12 -5.95
C ILE A 242 6.12 -6.94 -6.38
N ILE A 243 7.19 -6.63 -5.64
CA ILE A 243 8.08 -5.52 -5.96
C ILE A 243 8.82 -5.75 -7.27
N ALA A 244 9.40 -6.93 -7.48
CA ALA A 244 10.12 -7.23 -8.71
C ALA A 244 9.20 -7.11 -9.95
N TRP A 245 7.97 -7.59 -9.84
CA TRP A 245 6.99 -7.48 -10.92
C TRP A 245 6.57 -6.03 -11.17
N ALA A 246 6.22 -5.28 -10.12
CA ALA A 246 5.85 -3.87 -10.23
C ALA A 246 6.98 -3.02 -10.82
N ALA A 247 8.21 -3.26 -10.39
CA ALA A 247 9.42 -2.60 -10.88
C ALA A 247 9.87 -3.06 -12.27
N SER A 248 9.16 -3.98 -12.91
CA SER A 248 9.53 -4.59 -14.21
C SER A 248 10.93 -5.25 -14.22
N ILE A 249 11.36 -5.77 -13.08
CA ILE A 249 12.64 -6.46 -12.92
C ILE A 249 12.42 -7.95 -13.16
N VAL A 250 13.28 -8.55 -13.98
CA VAL A 250 13.30 -10.02 -14.14
C VAL A 250 13.94 -10.61 -12.88
N CYS A 251 13.15 -11.28 -12.05
CA CYS A 251 13.72 -12.09 -10.97
C CYS A 251 14.57 -13.23 -11.59
N PRO A 252 15.83 -13.40 -11.18
CA PRO A 252 16.53 -14.64 -11.51
C PRO A 252 15.79 -15.82 -10.85
N VAL A 253 15.46 -16.81 -11.67
CA VAL A 253 14.85 -18.09 -11.27
C VAL A 253 15.79 -18.86 -10.38
#